data_17b73f99f70a313126b6848372b4cedb
#
_entry.id   17b73f99f70a313126b6848372b4cedb
#
_cell.length_a   1.000
_cell.length_b   1.000
_cell.length_c   1.000
_cell.angle_alpha   90.00
_cell.angle_beta   90.00
_cell.angle_gamma   90.00
#
_symmetry.space_group_name_H-M   'P 1'
#
loop_
_entity.id
_entity.type
_entity.pdbx_description
1 polymer ?
#
loop_
_entity_poly.entity_id
_entity_poly.type
_entity_poly.pdbx_seq_one_letter_code
_entity_poly.pdbx_strand_id
1 'polypeptide(L)'
;IGLSMSFRIEKELTLHPLGKLGLPGNSLNELQLLCDARTMRELDRNAIENIGIPGMVLMENAARSFTDLLEQEILSKNPEQMVVVCCGKGNNGGDGFAIARQLANRNYRVTVVHAGEAKTEDAFKNQQIWEQFGESVSFPSSDASRIINSADILVDSIFGTGLEREIGGAYREWVEIINDCNAASKWAVDIPSGVYSDDSRIRGQAVRCDYTVSMQFGKIGCYQFPGSSLSGKIFI
;
A
#
# COMPACT_ATOMS: atom_id res chain seq x y z
N ILE A 1 -22.20 5.13 -7.37
CA ILE A 1 -22.66 6.53 -7.24
C ILE A 1 -21.45 7.30 -6.77
N GLY A 2 -20.75 7.95 -7.74
CA GLY A 2 -19.59 8.78 -7.45
C GLY A 2 -20.03 10.05 -6.72
N LEU A 3 -19.63 10.21 -5.48
CA LEU A 3 -19.67 11.48 -4.78
C LEU A 3 -18.44 12.30 -5.23
N SER A 4 -18.68 13.19 -6.19
CA SER A 4 -17.76 14.29 -6.48
C SER A 4 -17.84 15.26 -5.31
N MET A 5 -16.97 15.12 -4.33
CA MET A 5 -16.79 16.12 -3.28
C MET A 5 -15.84 17.20 -3.80
N SER A 6 -16.37 18.33 -4.22
CA SER A 6 -15.58 19.54 -4.44
C SER A 6 -15.25 20.16 -3.08
N PHE A 7 -14.04 19.94 -2.58
CA PHE A 7 -13.53 20.61 -1.40
C PHE A 7 -13.09 22.03 -1.75
N ARG A 8 -13.68 23.03 -1.08
CA ARG A 8 -13.12 24.37 -1.04
C ARG A 8 -11.99 24.38 -0.01
N ILE A 9 -10.74 24.24 -0.47
CA ILE A 9 -9.56 24.38 0.38
C ILE A 9 -9.13 25.84 0.30
N GLU A 10 -9.40 26.60 1.36
CA GLU A 10 -9.00 28.02 1.49
C GLU A 10 -7.58 28.22 2.03
N LYS A 11 -6.64 27.34 1.73
CA LYS A 11 -5.20 27.57 1.97
C LYS A 11 -4.39 27.05 0.80
N GLU A 12 -3.43 27.86 0.34
CA GLU A 12 -2.52 27.56 -0.76
C GLU A 12 -1.89 26.17 -0.63
N LEU A 13 -2.47 25.21 -1.34
CA LEU A 13 -1.78 23.97 -1.68
C LEU A 13 -0.68 24.36 -2.68
N THR A 14 0.57 24.09 -2.31
CA THR A 14 1.68 24.25 -3.24
C THR A 14 1.56 23.13 -4.29
N LEU A 15 0.81 23.40 -5.36
CA LEU A 15 0.72 22.54 -6.52
C LEU A 15 2.01 22.72 -7.33
N HIS A 16 2.84 21.68 -7.40
CA HIS A 16 3.95 21.65 -8.34
C HIS A 16 3.43 21.15 -9.69
N PRO A 17 3.36 22.02 -10.73
CA PRO A 17 3.04 21.55 -12.06
C PRO A 17 4.21 20.72 -12.58
N LEU A 18 4.01 19.43 -12.78
CA LEU A 18 4.94 18.60 -13.53
C LEU A 18 5.03 19.13 -14.96
N GLY A 19 6.19 19.64 -15.33
CA GLY A 19 6.48 20.04 -16.68
C GLY A 19 6.20 18.90 -17.66
N LYS A 20 5.76 19.24 -18.87
CA LYS A 20 5.40 18.34 -19.95
C LYS A 20 6.46 17.26 -20.18
N LEU A 21 6.29 16.09 -19.55
CA LEU A 21 6.94 14.87 -19.98
C LEU A 21 6.08 14.29 -21.11
N GLY A 22 6.63 14.31 -22.32
CA GLY A 22 5.97 13.79 -23.51
C GLY A 22 5.70 12.29 -23.37
N LEU A 23 4.46 11.95 -23.06
CA LEU A 23 3.92 10.61 -23.22
C LEU A 23 3.16 10.54 -24.55
N PRO A 24 3.33 9.49 -25.34
CA PRO A 24 2.63 9.35 -26.62
C PRO A 24 1.16 8.96 -26.39
N GLY A 25 0.26 9.81 -26.85
CA GLY A 25 -1.09 9.47 -27.27
C GLY A 25 -2.20 9.52 -26.24
N ASN A 26 -2.99 10.56 -26.36
CA ASN A 26 -4.40 10.77 -26.01
C ASN A 26 -4.79 11.20 -24.59
N SER A 27 -5.32 12.41 -24.61
CA SER A 27 -6.11 13.17 -23.62
C SER A 27 -5.34 13.95 -22.55
N LEU A 28 -5.29 15.25 -22.78
CA LEU A 28 -4.81 16.33 -21.91
C LEU A 28 -5.72 16.59 -20.68
N ASN A 29 -6.49 15.63 -20.19
CA ASN A 29 -7.59 15.90 -19.27
C ASN A 29 -7.46 15.36 -17.85
N GLU A 30 -6.32 14.79 -17.42
CA GLU A 30 -6.17 14.43 -16.01
C GLU A 30 -4.83 14.93 -15.47
N LEU A 31 -4.85 16.12 -14.88
CA LEU A 31 -3.80 16.56 -13.96
C LEU A 31 -3.85 15.63 -12.75
N GLN A 32 -2.90 14.73 -12.67
CA GLN A 32 -2.76 13.84 -11.52
C GLN A 32 -2.16 14.66 -10.38
N LEU A 33 -2.93 14.85 -9.30
CA LEU A 33 -2.47 15.54 -8.10
C LEU A 33 -1.52 14.60 -7.33
N LEU A 34 -0.32 15.11 -7.02
CA LEU A 34 0.63 14.43 -6.17
C LEU A 34 0.67 15.11 -4.80
N CYS A 35 0.75 14.30 -3.74
CA CYS A 35 0.79 14.78 -2.38
C CYS A 35 2.05 14.32 -1.66
N ASP A 36 2.54 15.15 -0.74
CA ASP A 36 3.54 14.77 0.25
C ASP A 36 2.89 14.09 1.48
N ALA A 37 3.70 13.47 2.33
CA ALA A 37 3.22 12.80 3.53
C ALA A 37 2.50 13.74 4.50
N ARG A 38 2.91 15.00 4.57
CA ARG A 38 2.28 16.00 5.43
C ARG A 38 0.85 16.29 4.96
N THR A 39 0.69 16.58 3.70
CA THR A 39 -0.64 16.86 3.09
C THR A 39 -1.57 15.67 3.26
N MET A 40 -1.08 14.44 3.03
CA MET A 40 -1.88 13.24 3.25
C MET A 40 -2.36 13.13 4.70
N ARG A 41 -1.47 13.30 5.68
CA ARG A 41 -1.85 13.28 7.11
C ARG A 41 -2.86 14.38 7.47
N GLU A 42 -2.75 15.56 6.88
CA GLU A 42 -3.69 16.66 7.12
C GLU A 42 -5.08 16.34 6.53
N LEU A 43 -5.13 15.71 5.36
CA LEU A 43 -6.38 15.28 4.75
C LEU A 43 -7.08 14.18 5.55
N ASP A 44 -6.34 13.15 5.97
CA ASP A 44 -6.87 12.08 6.83
C ASP A 44 -7.40 12.63 8.15
N ARG A 45 -6.61 13.50 8.81
CA ARG A 45 -7.03 14.14 10.05
C ARG A 45 -8.29 14.99 9.85
N ASN A 46 -8.37 15.76 8.77
CA ASN A 46 -9.57 16.55 8.48
C ASN A 46 -10.80 15.66 8.24
N ALA A 47 -10.63 14.54 7.52
CA ALA A 47 -11.71 13.59 7.31
C ALA A 47 -12.21 12.97 8.63
N ILE A 48 -11.29 12.63 9.54
CA ILE A 48 -11.62 11.98 10.80
C ILE A 48 -12.15 12.98 11.83
N GLU A 49 -11.42 14.08 12.09
CA GLU A 49 -11.72 14.98 13.20
C GLU A 49 -12.79 16.03 12.87
N ASN A 50 -12.81 16.55 11.63
CA ASN A 50 -13.72 17.64 11.25
C ASN A 50 -14.96 17.14 10.50
N ILE A 51 -14.81 16.16 9.61
CA ILE A 51 -15.95 15.59 8.86
C ILE A 51 -16.61 14.47 9.65
N GLY A 52 -15.85 13.76 10.51
CA GLY A 52 -16.38 12.71 11.38
C GLY A 52 -16.43 11.33 10.71
N ILE A 53 -15.64 11.10 9.65
CA ILE A 53 -15.51 9.77 9.02
C ILE A 53 -14.54 8.94 9.87
N PRO A 54 -14.97 7.82 10.48
CA PRO A 54 -14.06 6.98 11.25
C PRO A 54 -12.88 6.47 10.42
N GLY A 55 -11.66 6.42 11.01
CA GLY A 55 -10.46 5.93 10.33
C GLY A 55 -10.63 4.52 9.79
N MET A 56 -11.33 3.64 10.53
CA MET A 56 -11.70 2.30 10.06
C MET A 56 -12.50 2.31 8.74
N VAL A 57 -13.33 3.31 8.49
CA VAL A 57 -14.10 3.43 7.24
C VAL A 57 -13.18 3.84 6.10
N LEU A 58 -12.23 4.75 6.33
CA LEU A 58 -11.23 5.12 5.34
C LEU A 58 -10.36 3.93 4.97
N MET A 59 -9.86 3.18 5.96
CA MET A 59 -9.05 1.98 5.79
C MET A 59 -9.82 0.86 5.06
N GLU A 60 -11.10 0.65 5.37
CA GLU A 60 -11.96 -0.31 4.69
C GLU A 60 -12.17 0.03 3.21
N ASN A 61 -12.37 1.32 2.90
CA ASN A 61 -12.52 1.79 1.52
C ASN A 61 -11.22 1.63 0.73
N ALA A 62 -10.07 1.94 1.33
CA ALA A 62 -8.75 1.74 0.74
C ALA A 62 -8.51 0.25 0.42
N ALA A 63 -8.73 -0.62 1.40
CA ALA A 63 -8.59 -2.06 1.24
C ALA A 63 -9.50 -2.63 0.17
N ARG A 64 -10.74 -2.18 0.10
CA ARG A 64 -11.72 -2.59 -0.91
C ARG A 64 -11.28 -2.20 -2.31
N SER A 65 -10.86 -0.95 -2.50
CA SER A 65 -10.39 -0.46 -3.81
C SER A 65 -9.14 -1.22 -4.28
N PHE A 66 -8.21 -1.50 -3.37
CA PHE A 66 -7.03 -2.33 -3.66
C PHE A 66 -7.45 -3.73 -4.09
N THR A 67 -8.34 -4.36 -3.33
CA THR A 67 -8.80 -5.74 -3.60
C THR A 67 -9.54 -5.83 -4.93
N ASP A 68 -10.43 -4.86 -5.23
CA ASP A 68 -11.17 -4.80 -6.49
C ASP A 68 -10.20 -4.71 -7.68
N LEU A 69 -9.16 -3.90 -7.57
CA LEU A 69 -8.15 -3.73 -8.59
C LEU A 69 -7.29 -4.98 -8.78
N LEU A 70 -6.80 -5.59 -7.69
CA LEU A 70 -6.02 -6.83 -7.75
C LEU A 70 -6.83 -7.97 -8.37
N GLU A 71 -8.12 -8.08 -8.04
CA GLU A 71 -9.03 -9.05 -8.62
C GLU A 71 -9.20 -8.80 -10.12
N GLN A 72 -9.47 -7.56 -10.52
CA GLN A 72 -9.68 -7.19 -11.93
C GLN A 72 -8.43 -7.44 -12.79
N GLU A 73 -7.26 -7.07 -12.31
CA GLU A 73 -6.02 -7.15 -13.10
C GLU A 73 -5.48 -8.59 -13.19
N ILE A 74 -5.57 -9.37 -12.12
CA ILE A 74 -4.89 -10.68 -12.01
C ILE A 74 -5.80 -11.82 -11.55
N LEU A 75 -6.43 -11.71 -10.38
CA LEU A 75 -7.03 -12.86 -9.70
C LEU A 75 -8.24 -13.43 -10.42
N SER A 76 -9.05 -12.61 -11.10
CA SER A 76 -10.18 -13.08 -11.90
C SER A 76 -9.76 -14.04 -13.02
N LYS A 77 -8.52 -13.93 -13.49
CA LYS A 77 -7.95 -14.78 -14.53
C LYS A 77 -7.26 -16.03 -13.95
N ASN A 78 -6.81 -15.97 -12.71
CA ASN A 78 -6.04 -17.02 -12.03
C ASN A 78 -6.47 -17.13 -10.56
N PRO A 79 -7.68 -17.63 -10.25
CA PRO A 79 -8.25 -17.60 -8.90
C PRO A 79 -7.54 -18.51 -7.90
N GLU A 80 -6.77 -19.49 -8.36
CA GLU A 80 -6.05 -20.46 -7.51
C GLU A 80 -4.72 -19.92 -6.96
N GLN A 81 -4.31 -18.72 -7.39
CA GLN A 81 -3.05 -18.14 -6.96
C GLN A 81 -3.04 -17.86 -5.46
N MET A 82 -1.88 -18.13 -4.84
CA MET A 82 -1.62 -17.85 -3.44
C MET A 82 -1.20 -16.39 -3.26
N VAL A 83 -2.00 -15.63 -2.53
CA VAL A 83 -1.68 -14.25 -2.15
C VAL A 83 -1.03 -14.24 -0.78
N VAL A 84 0.16 -13.68 -0.67
CA VAL A 84 0.81 -13.42 0.62
C VAL A 84 0.82 -11.92 0.89
N VAL A 85 0.21 -11.51 2.00
CA VAL A 85 0.14 -10.11 2.41
C VAL A 85 1.13 -9.86 3.55
N CYS A 86 2.11 -8.99 3.33
CA CYS A 86 3.13 -8.62 4.30
C CYS A 86 2.72 -7.37 5.07
N CYS A 87 2.28 -7.53 6.33
CA CYS A 87 1.70 -6.46 7.14
C CYS A 87 2.70 -5.90 8.16
N GLY A 88 2.98 -4.59 8.08
CA GLY A 88 3.70 -3.86 9.11
C GLY A 88 2.86 -3.59 10.36
N LYS A 89 3.42 -2.81 11.31
CA LYS A 89 2.75 -2.49 12.58
C LYS A 89 1.90 -1.22 12.57
N GLY A 90 2.01 -0.41 11.51
CA GLY A 90 1.29 0.86 11.37
C GLY A 90 0.00 0.73 10.55
N ASN A 91 -0.58 1.87 10.17
CA ASN A 91 -1.82 1.93 9.40
C ASN A 91 -1.71 1.20 8.05
N ASN A 92 -0.56 1.30 7.36
CA ASN A 92 -0.35 0.54 6.12
C ASN A 92 -0.51 -0.98 6.34
N GLY A 93 0.01 -1.52 7.47
CA GLY A 93 -0.24 -2.91 7.87
C GLY A 93 -1.72 -3.19 8.16
N GLY A 94 -2.44 -2.20 8.72
CA GLY A 94 -3.89 -2.24 8.91
C GLY A 94 -4.65 -2.40 7.60
N ASP A 95 -4.27 -1.62 6.57
CA ASP A 95 -4.79 -1.78 5.20
C ASP A 95 -4.53 -3.20 4.69
N GLY A 96 -3.32 -3.74 4.92
CA GLY A 96 -2.96 -5.11 4.55
C GLY A 96 -3.84 -6.18 5.20
N PHE A 97 -4.11 -6.09 6.50
CA PHE A 97 -5.03 -7.01 7.19
C PHE A 97 -6.46 -6.91 6.63
N ALA A 98 -6.93 -5.70 6.34
CA ALA A 98 -8.23 -5.49 5.73
C ALA A 98 -8.30 -6.07 4.30
N ILE A 99 -7.25 -5.89 3.49
CA ILE A 99 -7.11 -6.48 2.15
C ILE A 99 -7.14 -8.01 2.24
N ALA A 100 -6.36 -8.60 3.16
CA ALA A 100 -6.33 -10.05 3.34
C ALA A 100 -7.73 -10.60 3.65
N ARG A 101 -8.47 -9.97 4.55
CA ARG A 101 -9.85 -10.34 4.88
C ARG A 101 -10.80 -10.18 3.69
N GLN A 102 -10.68 -9.10 2.93
CA GLN A 102 -11.50 -8.86 1.73
C GLN A 102 -11.27 -9.93 0.67
N LEU A 103 -10.02 -10.33 0.44
CA LEU A 103 -9.67 -11.41 -0.47
C LEU A 103 -10.21 -12.77 0.02
N ALA A 104 -10.04 -13.08 1.31
CA ALA A 104 -10.56 -14.30 1.91
C ALA A 104 -12.09 -14.39 1.80
N ASN A 105 -12.82 -13.29 2.01
CA ASN A 105 -14.27 -13.21 1.81
C ASN A 105 -14.71 -13.47 0.37
N ARG A 106 -13.81 -13.29 -0.59
CA ARG A 106 -14.02 -13.60 -2.02
C ARG A 106 -13.50 -14.99 -2.40
N ASN A 107 -13.17 -15.81 -1.41
CA ASN A 107 -12.65 -17.19 -1.54
C ASN A 107 -11.27 -17.30 -2.22
N TYR A 108 -10.46 -16.25 -2.21
CA TYR A 108 -9.06 -16.35 -2.63
C TYR A 108 -8.20 -16.95 -1.53
N ARG A 109 -7.12 -17.64 -1.93
CA ARG A 109 -6.14 -18.22 -1.02
C ARG A 109 -5.20 -17.13 -0.50
N VAL A 110 -5.29 -16.82 0.78
CA VAL A 110 -4.54 -15.72 1.41
C VAL A 110 -3.84 -16.19 2.67
N THR A 111 -2.61 -15.79 2.84
CA THR A 111 -1.88 -15.90 4.11
C THR A 111 -1.24 -14.55 4.44
N VAL A 112 -1.25 -14.19 5.72
CA VAL A 112 -0.61 -12.97 6.21
C VAL A 112 0.73 -13.30 6.86
N VAL A 113 1.75 -12.52 6.50
CA VAL A 113 3.02 -12.44 7.25
C VAL A 113 3.08 -11.06 7.90
N HIS A 114 3.26 -11.00 9.24
CA HIS A 114 3.17 -9.74 9.95
C HIS A 114 4.37 -9.48 10.88
N ALA A 115 4.64 -8.21 11.17
CA ALA A 115 5.75 -7.78 12.03
C ALA A 115 5.50 -7.97 13.54
N GLY A 116 4.41 -8.60 13.94
CA GLY A 116 3.91 -8.71 15.30
C GLY A 116 2.68 -7.83 15.51
N GLU A 117 2.35 -7.56 16.77
CA GLU A 117 1.15 -6.78 17.13
C GLU A 117 1.17 -5.35 16.53
N ALA A 118 0.06 -4.96 15.92
CA ALA A 118 -0.13 -3.64 15.34
C ALA A 118 -0.19 -2.56 16.43
N LYS A 119 0.26 -1.34 16.09
CA LYS A 119 0.46 -0.27 17.08
C LYS A 119 -0.60 0.82 17.04
N THR A 120 -1.31 0.97 15.92
CA THR A 120 -2.40 1.94 15.80
C THR A 120 -3.72 1.24 16.06
N GLU A 121 -4.70 1.96 16.57
CA GLU A 121 -6.00 1.40 16.97
C GLU A 121 -6.71 0.70 15.80
N ASP A 122 -6.80 1.37 14.65
CA ASP A 122 -7.46 0.83 13.46
C ASP A 122 -6.72 -0.39 12.89
N ALA A 123 -5.38 -0.35 12.86
CA ALA A 123 -4.58 -1.50 12.40
C ALA A 123 -4.69 -2.69 13.35
N PHE A 124 -4.67 -2.45 14.67
CA PHE A 124 -4.84 -3.49 15.68
C PHE A 124 -6.23 -4.15 15.56
N LYS A 125 -7.26 -3.33 15.36
CA LYS A 125 -8.61 -3.84 15.15
C LYS A 125 -8.72 -4.72 13.90
N ASN A 126 -8.12 -4.29 12.78
CA ASN A 126 -8.09 -5.09 11.55
C ASN A 126 -7.27 -6.36 11.70
N GLN A 127 -6.17 -6.34 12.46
CA GLN A 127 -5.43 -7.56 12.82
C GLN A 127 -6.31 -8.54 13.60
N GLN A 128 -7.00 -8.09 14.65
CA GLN A 128 -7.91 -8.92 15.44
C GLN A 128 -9.05 -9.51 14.61
N ILE A 129 -9.59 -8.73 13.66
CA ILE A 129 -10.61 -9.22 12.75
C ILE A 129 -10.04 -10.29 11.83
N TRP A 130 -8.86 -10.04 11.21
CA TRP A 130 -8.21 -11.02 10.34
C TRP A 130 -7.97 -12.37 11.04
N GLU A 131 -7.55 -12.35 12.30
CA GLU A 131 -7.30 -13.57 13.11
C GLU A 131 -8.53 -14.46 13.27
N GLN A 132 -9.74 -13.96 12.97
CA GLN A 132 -10.97 -14.76 12.92
C GLN A 132 -11.23 -15.39 11.53
N PHE A 133 -10.51 -14.95 10.50
CA PHE A 133 -10.74 -15.35 9.11
C PHE A 133 -9.64 -16.25 8.54
N GLY A 134 -8.41 -16.06 8.95
CA GLY A 134 -7.29 -16.70 8.30
C GLY A 134 -6.07 -16.87 9.18
N GLU A 135 -5.08 -17.51 8.58
CA GLU A 135 -3.80 -17.81 9.25
C GLU A 135 -2.82 -16.66 9.06
N SER A 136 -2.02 -16.42 10.09
CA SER A 136 -0.91 -15.48 10.03
C SER A 136 0.34 -16.02 10.68
N VAL A 137 1.49 -15.57 10.19
CA VAL A 137 2.80 -15.95 10.70
C VAL A 137 3.63 -14.69 11.00
N SER A 138 4.25 -14.68 12.16
CA SER A 138 5.12 -13.56 12.56
C SER A 138 6.46 -13.61 11.84
N PHE A 139 6.93 -12.46 11.37
CA PHE A 139 8.29 -12.25 10.88
C PHE A 139 9.13 -11.57 11.99
N PRO A 140 10.41 -11.95 12.20
CA PRO A 140 11.15 -12.96 11.46
C PRO A 140 10.90 -14.39 11.93
N SER A 141 10.76 -15.32 11.00
CA SER A 141 10.77 -16.77 11.26
C SER A 141 11.04 -17.56 9.97
N SER A 142 11.48 -18.81 10.10
CA SER A 142 11.68 -19.70 8.96
C SER A 142 10.38 -19.97 8.20
N ASP A 143 9.26 -20.06 8.91
CA ASP A 143 7.94 -20.27 8.32
C ASP A 143 7.50 -19.03 7.51
N ALA A 144 7.74 -17.81 8.03
CA ALA A 144 7.46 -16.59 7.29
C ALA A 144 8.24 -16.52 5.97
N SER A 145 9.54 -16.82 6.01
CA SER A 145 10.39 -16.84 4.80
C SER A 145 9.92 -17.89 3.79
N ARG A 146 9.52 -19.08 4.26
CA ARG A 146 8.98 -20.14 3.41
C ARG A 146 7.65 -19.71 2.74
N ILE A 147 6.75 -19.07 3.50
CA ILE A 147 5.47 -18.58 3.00
C ILE A 147 5.69 -17.49 1.94
N ILE A 148 6.55 -16.51 2.19
CA ILE A 148 6.88 -15.46 1.23
C ILE A 148 7.40 -16.07 -0.09
N ASN A 149 8.29 -17.07 0.00
CA ASN A 149 8.84 -17.75 -1.18
C ASN A 149 7.82 -18.64 -1.92
N SER A 150 6.69 -18.97 -1.29
CA SER A 150 5.59 -19.74 -1.94
C SER A 150 4.51 -18.86 -2.56
N ALA A 151 4.63 -17.53 -2.45
CA ALA A 151 3.66 -16.59 -2.99
C ALA A 151 3.64 -16.63 -4.52
N ASP A 152 2.45 -16.70 -5.11
CA ASP A 152 2.24 -16.37 -6.52
C ASP A 152 2.10 -14.85 -6.67
N ILE A 153 1.41 -14.20 -5.72
CA ILE A 153 1.23 -12.76 -5.63
C ILE A 153 1.67 -12.31 -4.24
N LEU A 154 2.50 -11.28 -4.19
CA LEU A 154 2.93 -10.68 -2.94
C LEU A 154 2.38 -9.27 -2.81
N VAL A 155 1.80 -8.96 -1.65
CA VAL A 155 1.30 -7.62 -1.30
C VAL A 155 2.19 -7.04 -0.21
N ASP A 156 2.89 -5.95 -0.53
CA ASP A 156 3.70 -5.17 0.38
C ASP A 156 2.85 -4.11 1.08
N SER A 157 2.59 -4.33 2.34
CA SER A 157 1.85 -3.45 3.24
C SER A 157 2.65 -3.20 4.54
N ILE A 158 3.99 -3.13 4.44
CA ILE A 158 4.86 -3.01 5.62
C ILE A 158 4.93 -1.55 6.05
N PHE A 159 5.33 -0.65 5.16
CA PHE A 159 5.45 0.78 5.43
C PHE A 159 4.75 1.59 4.34
N GLY A 160 3.97 2.59 4.74
CA GLY A 160 3.40 3.61 3.87
C GLY A 160 4.15 4.94 3.99
N THR A 161 3.44 6.05 3.79
CA THR A 161 3.98 7.43 3.84
C THR A 161 4.58 7.85 5.19
N GLY A 162 4.35 7.08 6.26
CA GLY A 162 4.87 7.36 7.60
C GLY A 162 6.31 6.89 7.85
N LEU A 163 7.04 6.43 6.84
CA LEU A 163 8.42 5.97 7.00
C LEU A 163 9.37 7.17 7.13
N GLU A 164 9.90 7.41 8.35
CA GLU A 164 10.79 8.53 8.64
C GLU A 164 12.27 8.12 8.83
N ARG A 165 12.53 6.81 8.97
CA ARG A 165 13.87 6.28 9.26
C ARG A 165 14.28 5.22 8.24
N GLU A 166 15.59 4.98 8.18
CA GLU A 166 16.17 3.91 7.37
C GLU A 166 15.62 2.53 7.79
N ILE A 167 15.34 1.68 6.79
CA ILE A 167 14.97 0.30 7.02
C ILE A 167 16.21 -0.50 7.42
N GLY A 168 16.20 -1.04 8.64
CA GLY A 168 17.29 -1.85 9.20
C GLY A 168 16.79 -3.06 9.97
N GLY A 169 17.74 -3.88 10.46
CA GLY A 169 17.43 -5.07 11.25
C GLY A 169 16.53 -6.06 10.51
N ALA A 170 15.58 -6.65 11.21
CA ALA A 170 14.66 -7.64 10.66
C ALA A 170 13.85 -7.12 9.46
N TYR A 171 13.50 -5.84 9.42
CA TYR A 171 12.78 -5.27 8.27
C TYR A 171 13.64 -5.22 7.00
N ARG A 172 14.95 -5.00 7.13
CA ARG A 172 15.87 -5.10 5.99
C ARG A 172 15.91 -6.52 5.43
N GLU A 173 16.04 -7.51 6.29
CA GLU A 173 16.00 -8.92 5.91
C GLU A 173 14.66 -9.28 5.23
N TRP A 174 13.56 -8.76 5.75
CA TRP A 174 12.23 -8.96 5.16
C TRP A 174 12.13 -8.43 3.74
N VAL A 175 12.59 -7.18 3.53
CA VAL A 175 12.62 -6.57 2.19
C VAL A 175 13.53 -7.35 1.23
N GLU A 176 14.67 -7.86 1.70
CA GLU A 176 15.58 -8.70 0.90
C GLU A 176 14.85 -10.00 0.47
N ILE A 177 14.19 -10.70 1.39
CA ILE A 177 13.43 -11.93 1.07
C ILE A 177 12.30 -11.62 0.08
N ILE A 178 11.56 -10.53 0.27
CA ILE A 178 10.50 -10.11 -0.66
C ILE A 178 11.06 -9.83 -2.04
N ASN A 179 12.19 -9.13 -2.14
CA ASN A 179 12.80 -8.81 -3.44
C ASN A 179 13.29 -10.05 -4.17
N ASP A 180 13.79 -11.05 -3.44
CA ASP A 180 14.37 -12.28 -3.97
C ASP A 180 13.31 -13.37 -4.23
N CYS A 181 12.10 -13.25 -3.68
CA CYS A 181 11.06 -14.26 -3.92
C CYS A 181 10.59 -14.29 -5.38
N ASN A 182 10.17 -15.48 -5.83
CA ASN A 182 9.73 -15.75 -7.21
C ASN A 182 8.23 -15.45 -7.44
N ALA A 183 7.60 -14.58 -6.66
CA ALA A 183 6.22 -14.18 -6.90
C ALA A 183 6.05 -13.63 -8.34
N ALA A 184 4.98 -14.06 -9.01
CA ALA A 184 4.69 -13.63 -10.38
C ALA A 184 4.38 -12.13 -10.46
N SER A 185 3.88 -11.54 -9.37
CA SER A 185 3.72 -10.10 -9.24
C SER A 185 3.80 -9.63 -7.80
N LYS A 186 4.34 -8.41 -7.61
CA LYS A 186 4.49 -7.74 -6.31
C LYS A 186 3.73 -6.42 -6.34
N TRP A 187 2.87 -6.22 -5.35
CA TRP A 187 1.95 -5.09 -5.25
C TRP A 187 2.22 -4.28 -4.00
N ALA A 188 2.44 -2.98 -4.13
CA ALA A 188 2.56 -2.08 -2.98
C ALA A 188 1.20 -1.47 -2.61
N VAL A 189 0.91 -1.48 -1.31
CA VAL A 189 -0.18 -0.72 -0.72
C VAL A 189 0.34 0.68 -0.42
N ASP A 190 -0.21 1.67 -1.08
CA ASP A 190 0.08 3.09 -0.97
C ASP A 190 1.43 3.52 -1.59
N ILE A 191 2.53 2.94 -1.18
CA ILE A 191 3.89 3.20 -1.65
C ILE A 191 4.77 1.97 -1.38
N PRO A 192 5.73 1.60 -2.25
CA PRO A 192 6.63 0.50 -1.94
C PRO A 192 7.43 0.77 -0.66
N SER A 193 7.47 -0.22 0.24
CA SER A 193 8.16 -0.09 1.51
C SER A 193 9.64 0.24 1.32
N GLY A 194 10.09 1.34 1.91
CA GLY A 194 11.45 1.87 1.77
C GLY A 194 11.61 3.02 0.78
N VAL A 195 10.60 3.30 -0.05
CA VAL A 195 10.55 4.52 -0.86
C VAL A 195 9.96 5.66 -0.01
N TYR A 196 10.65 6.80 0.02
CA TYR A 196 10.17 7.99 0.73
C TYR A 196 9.16 8.75 -0.12
N SER A 197 8.02 9.07 0.47
CA SER A 197 6.88 9.67 -0.24
C SER A 197 7.17 11.07 -0.79
N ASP A 198 8.03 11.86 -0.12
CA ASP A 198 8.18 13.29 -0.41
C ASP A 198 9.32 13.60 -1.38
N ASP A 199 10.32 12.71 -1.48
CA ASP A 199 11.55 12.99 -2.23
C ASP A 199 12.13 11.79 -2.98
N SER A 200 11.39 10.69 -3.05
CA SER A 200 11.78 9.44 -3.75
C SER A 200 13.05 8.75 -3.23
N ARG A 201 13.73 9.30 -2.24
CA ARG A 201 14.95 8.69 -1.70
C ARG A 201 14.68 7.30 -1.17
N ILE A 202 15.68 6.45 -1.28
CA ILE A 202 15.69 5.12 -0.69
C ILE A 202 16.68 5.15 0.45
N ARG A 203 16.21 4.88 1.66
CA ARG A 203 17.08 4.82 2.83
C ARG A 203 17.22 3.37 3.29
N GLY A 204 18.36 2.79 2.96
CA GLY A 204 18.63 1.37 3.17
C GLY A 204 18.09 0.52 2.03
N GLN A 205 17.10 -0.30 2.31
CA GLN A 205 16.44 -1.19 1.33
C GLN A 205 15.03 -0.72 1.00
N ALA A 206 14.56 -1.05 -0.21
CA ALA A 206 13.17 -0.84 -0.59
C ALA A 206 12.64 -2.03 -1.40
N VAL A 207 11.36 -2.29 -1.29
CA VAL A 207 10.67 -3.32 -2.06
C VAL A 207 10.56 -2.87 -3.52
N ARG A 208 10.80 -3.81 -4.45
CA ARG A 208 10.58 -3.62 -5.88
C ARG A 208 9.23 -4.19 -6.24
N CYS A 209 8.30 -3.32 -6.60
CA CYS A 209 6.93 -3.69 -6.95
C CYS A 209 6.69 -3.57 -8.44
N ASP A 210 5.84 -4.46 -8.97
CA ASP A 210 5.35 -4.39 -10.35
C ASP A 210 4.17 -3.42 -10.45
N TYR A 211 3.45 -3.27 -9.33
CA TYR A 211 2.27 -2.42 -9.20
C TYR A 211 2.27 -1.67 -7.87
N THR A 212 1.81 -0.43 -7.91
CA THR A 212 1.54 0.37 -6.69
C THR A 212 0.12 0.90 -6.75
N VAL A 213 -0.65 0.67 -5.70
CA VAL A 213 -1.99 1.26 -5.55
C VAL A 213 -1.90 2.38 -4.52
N SER A 214 -1.84 3.60 -5.00
CA SER A 214 -1.67 4.79 -4.17
C SER A 214 -3.03 5.26 -3.67
N MET A 215 -3.18 5.37 -2.35
CA MET A 215 -4.45 5.73 -1.76
C MET A 215 -4.72 7.23 -1.92
N GLN A 216 -5.91 7.57 -2.43
CA GLN A 216 -6.46 8.90 -2.64
C GLN A 216 -5.67 9.78 -3.62
N PHE A 217 -4.35 9.94 -3.44
CA PHE A 217 -3.46 10.74 -4.30
C PHE A 217 -2.15 10.01 -4.55
N GLY A 218 -1.53 10.27 -5.70
CA GLY A 218 -0.18 9.80 -5.99
C GLY A 218 0.83 10.43 -5.02
N LYS A 219 1.83 9.66 -4.59
CA LYS A 219 2.93 10.14 -3.73
C LYS A 219 4.10 10.56 -4.60
N ILE A 220 4.64 11.75 -4.35
CA ILE A 220 5.76 12.32 -5.12
C ILE A 220 6.89 11.30 -5.31
N GLY A 221 7.20 10.54 -4.25
CA GLY A 221 8.25 9.53 -4.24
C GLY A 221 8.08 8.41 -5.26
N CYS A 222 6.84 8.07 -5.64
CA CYS A 222 6.57 7.04 -6.63
C CYS A 222 6.79 7.51 -8.07
N TYR A 223 6.85 8.81 -8.32
CA TYR A 223 6.97 9.39 -9.66
C TYR A 223 8.35 9.95 -9.97
N GLN A 224 9.20 10.10 -8.98
CA GLN A 224 10.57 10.58 -9.14
C GLN A 224 11.59 9.44 -8.98
N PHE A 225 12.70 9.50 -9.72
CA PHE A 225 13.81 8.57 -9.55
C PHE A 225 14.56 8.85 -8.23
N PRO A 226 14.97 7.83 -7.46
CA PRO A 226 14.92 6.39 -7.79
C PRO A 226 13.59 5.68 -7.47
N GLY A 227 12.69 6.25 -6.70
CA GLY A 227 11.44 5.58 -6.26
C GLY A 227 10.56 5.09 -7.42
N SER A 228 10.49 5.87 -8.53
CA SER A 228 9.73 5.49 -9.71
C SER A 228 10.20 4.18 -10.35
N SER A 229 11.48 3.83 -10.20
CA SER A 229 12.01 2.54 -10.72
C SER A 229 11.61 1.33 -9.87
N LEU A 230 11.04 1.57 -8.69
CA LEU A 230 10.60 0.54 -7.75
C LEU A 230 9.07 0.44 -7.64
N SER A 231 8.34 1.42 -8.18
CA SER A 231 6.89 1.55 -7.99
C SER A 231 6.06 0.83 -9.07
N GLY A 232 6.69 0.41 -10.17
CA GLY A 232 6.01 -0.26 -11.27
C GLY A 232 4.87 0.58 -11.88
N LYS A 233 3.78 -0.07 -12.27
CA LYS A 233 2.56 0.60 -12.75
C LYS A 233 1.78 1.16 -11.56
N ILE A 234 1.51 2.46 -11.56
CA ILE A 234 0.84 3.14 -10.46
C ILE A 234 -0.65 3.32 -10.80
N PHE A 235 -1.50 2.95 -9.84
CA PHE A 235 -2.93 3.22 -9.82
C PHE A 235 -3.26 4.15 -8.65
N ILE A 236 -4.31 4.95 -8.78
CA ILE A 236 -4.82 5.82 -7.72
C ILE A 236 -6.28 5.46 -7.44
#